data_548ec5fe876fc3967c9f7221c1367f1d
#
_entry.id   548ec5fe876fc3967c9f7221c1367f1d
#
_cell.length_a   1.000
_cell.length_b   1.000
_cell.length_c   1.000
_cell.angle_alpha   90.00
_cell.angle_beta   90.00
_cell.angle_gamma   90.00
#
_symmetry.space_group_name_H-M   'P 1'
#
loop_
_entity.id
_entity.type
_entity.pdbx_description
1 polymer ?
#
loop_
_entity_poly.entity_id
_entity_poly.type
_entity_poly.pdbx_seq_one_letter_code
_entity_poly.pdbx_strand_id
1 'polypeptide(L)'
;MLYLKEHMKNKILLFTIVLFLIFCFVILFKSLNNSNIYVPKTVSEKTLVNFNSKDFFSEVEISSDQIFVGNEFYILNIWSSWCAPCRDEHPKLMQLSKNSSVKLIGLNYKDNPKNAKKFIDILGNPYSMIIIDENGTISIELGAYGVPETYIINKDKKIIKKFIGPLSDKSIKEINLILK
;
A
#
# COMPACT_ATOMS: atom_id res chain seq x y z
N MET A 1 58.87 13.34 -21.96
CA MET A 1 58.67 13.03 -20.51
C MET A 1 57.40 13.67 -19.92
N LEU A 2 57.10 14.93 -20.27
CA LEU A 2 55.90 15.66 -19.80
C LEU A 2 54.57 15.04 -20.29
N TYR A 3 54.46 14.60 -21.56
CA TYR A 3 53.25 14.01 -22.17
C TYR A 3 52.80 12.71 -21.50
N LEU A 4 53.73 11.86 -21.11
CA LEU A 4 53.42 10.60 -20.37
C LEU A 4 52.91 10.88 -18.95
N LYS A 5 53.34 11.95 -18.32
CA LYS A 5 52.94 12.34 -16.96
C LYS A 5 51.52 12.90 -16.94
N GLU A 6 51.10 13.61 -17.96
CA GLU A 6 49.73 14.16 -18.11
C GLU A 6 48.73 13.03 -18.43
N HIS A 7 49.12 12.11 -19.30
CA HIS A 7 48.25 10.96 -19.64
C HIS A 7 48.01 10.01 -18.46
N MET A 8 49.04 9.87 -17.60
CA MET A 8 48.94 9.10 -16.35
C MET A 8 48.04 9.82 -15.32
N LYS A 9 48.12 11.14 -15.18
CA LYS A 9 47.22 11.92 -14.29
C LYS A 9 45.78 11.81 -14.70
N ASN A 10 45.47 11.90 -16.00
CA ASN A 10 44.12 11.77 -16.50
C ASN A 10 43.54 10.37 -16.29
N LYS A 11 44.34 9.31 -16.42
CA LYS A 11 43.91 7.91 -16.11
C LYS A 11 43.65 7.74 -14.61
N ILE A 12 44.49 8.30 -13.75
CA ILE A 12 44.28 8.24 -12.28
C ILE A 12 43.02 8.99 -11.91
N LEU A 13 42.84 10.21 -12.48
CA LEU A 13 41.64 11.01 -12.24
C LEU A 13 40.37 10.25 -12.69
N LEU A 14 40.38 9.65 -13.86
CA LEU A 14 39.25 8.85 -14.36
C LEU A 14 38.97 7.65 -13.43
N PHE A 15 40.01 6.96 -12.98
CA PHE A 15 39.89 5.83 -12.06
C PHE A 15 39.31 6.25 -10.70
N THR A 16 39.71 7.39 -10.15
CA THR A 16 39.15 7.92 -8.88
C THR A 16 37.69 8.31 -9.03
N ILE A 17 37.32 8.92 -10.17
CA ILE A 17 35.90 9.26 -10.44
C ILE A 17 35.03 8.00 -10.52
N VAL A 18 35.50 6.97 -11.24
CA VAL A 18 34.76 5.69 -11.36
C VAL A 18 34.61 5.02 -10.00
N LEU A 19 35.66 4.97 -9.19
CA LEU A 19 35.62 4.45 -7.81
C LEU A 19 34.61 5.20 -6.94
N PHE A 20 34.60 6.52 -7.03
CA PHE A 20 33.65 7.35 -6.30
C PHE A 20 32.20 7.09 -6.72
N LEU A 21 31.93 6.95 -8.03
CA LEU A 21 30.60 6.62 -8.54
C LEU A 21 30.13 5.24 -8.07
N ILE A 22 31.02 4.23 -8.09
CA ILE A 22 30.70 2.90 -7.56
C ILE A 22 30.40 2.98 -6.06
N PHE A 23 31.18 3.73 -5.30
CA PHE A 23 30.96 3.92 -3.86
C PHE A 23 29.60 4.57 -3.57
N CYS A 24 29.27 5.65 -4.30
CA CYS A 24 27.93 6.28 -4.20
C CYS A 24 26.82 5.33 -4.57
N PHE A 25 27.00 4.55 -5.66
CA PHE A 25 26.01 3.55 -6.08
C PHE A 25 25.77 2.47 -5.01
N VAL A 26 26.83 1.96 -4.39
CA VAL A 26 26.73 0.97 -3.31
C VAL A 26 26.01 1.54 -2.09
N ILE A 27 26.28 2.80 -1.71
CA ILE A 27 25.57 3.45 -0.61
C ILE A 27 24.09 3.62 -0.93
N LEU A 28 23.75 4.11 -2.12
CA LEU A 28 22.38 4.28 -2.56
C LEU A 28 21.65 2.93 -2.63
N PHE A 29 22.28 1.91 -3.18
CA PHE A 29 21.72 0.56 -3.26
C PHE A 29 21.46 -0.05 -1.87
N LYS A 30 22.41 0.09 -0.93
CA LYS A 30 22.21 -0.33 0.47
C LYS A 30 21.10 0.46 1.16
N SER A 31 21.01 1.77 0.90
CA SER A 31 19.97 2.62 1.47
C SER A 31 18.58 2.25 0.97
N LEU A 32 18.43 1.91 -0.32
CA LEU A 32 17.17 1.44 -0.91
C LEU A 32 16.72 0.08 -0.35
N ASN A 33 17.67 -0.83 -0.10
CA ASN A 33 17.36 -2.14 0.49
C ASN A 33 17.06 -2.09 2.00
N ASN A 34 17.51 -1.04 2.70
CA ASN A 34 17.26 -0.81 4.12
C ASN A 34 16.22 0.29 4.35
N SER A 35 15.15 0.34 3.55
CA SER A 35 14.05 1.23 3.84
C SER A 35 13.41 0.80 5.17
N ASN A 36 13.93 1.31 6.29
CA ASN A 36 13.24 1.32 7.57
C ASN A 36 11.99 2.20 7.38
N ILE A 37 10.90 1.59 6.92
CA ILE A 37 9.60 2.26 6.90
C ILE A 37 9.28 2.57 8.34
N TYR A 38 9.43 3.84 8.71
CA TYR A 38 9.02 4.33 10.01
C TYR A 38 7.52 4.12 10.15
N VAL A 39 7.10 3.10 10.89
CA VAL A 39 5.71 2.90 11.29
C VAL A 39 5.55 3.64 12.62
N PRO A 40 4.87 4.78 12.65
CA PRO A 40 4.61 5.46 13.92
C PRO A 40 3.88 4.51 14.87
N LYS A 41 4.38 4.32 16.07
CA LYS A 41 3.76 3.50 17.14
C LYS A 41 2.33 3.93 17.51
N THR A 42 1.90 5.09 17.04
CA THR A 42 0.63 5.74 17.38
C THR A 42 -0.56 5.37 16.49
N VAL A 43 -0.41 4.42 15.54
CA VAL A 43 -1.54 4.02 14.67
C VAL A 43 -2.40 2.91 15.31
N SER A 44 -1.91 2.22 16.34
CA SER A 44 -2.72 1.28 17.11
C SER A 44 -3.63 2.06 18.07
N GLU A 45 -4.95 1.92 17.90
CA GLU A 45 -6.05 2.50 18.70
C GLU A 45 -6.67 3.81 18.17
N LYS A 46 -6.31 4.26 16.97
CA LYS A 46 -7.03 5.39 16.35
C LYS A 46 -8.44 4.92 15.94
N THR A 47 -9.46 5.61 16.41
CA THR A 47 -10.83 5.42 15.90
C THR A 47 -10.89 5.86 14.45
N LEU A 48 -11.57 5.07 13.63
CA LEU A 48 -11.84 5.40 12.24
C LEU A 48 -12.58 6.75 12.18
N VAL A 49 -12.09 7.67 11.35
CA VAL A 49 -12.76 8.94 11.11
C VAL A 49 -14.01 8.66 10.30
N ASN A 50 -15.12 9.37 10.64
CA ASN A 50 -16.33 9.27 9.84
C ASN A 50 -16.12 9.94 8.48
N PHE A 51 -16.49 9.22 7.41
CA PHE A 51 -16.39 9.71 6.05
C PHE A 51 -17.61 9.29 5.22
N ASN A 52 -17.85 10.01 4.15
CA ASN A 52 -18.80 9.65 3.09
C ASN A 52 -18.02 9.30 1.82
N SER A 53 -18.52 8.33 1.09
CA SER A 53 -17.96 7.87 -0.18
C SER A 53 -19.08 7.43 -1.12
N LYS A 54 -18.73 6.93 -2.29
CA LYS A 54 -19.66 6.28 -3.22
C LYS A 54 -19.25 4.83 -3.40
N ASP A 55 -20.24 3.96 -3.48
CA ASP A 55 -20.02 2.58 -3.94
C ASP A 55 -19.57 2.60 -5.40
N PHE A 56 -18.52 1.84 -5.70
CA PHE A 56 -17.87 1.85 -7.01
C PHE A 56 -18.77 1.39 -8.16
N PHE A 57 -19.68 0.45 -7.90
CA PHE A 57 -20.52 -0.13 -8.96
C PHE A 57 -21.86 0.55 -9.08
N SER A 58 -22.47 0.91 -7.97
CA SER A 58 -23.82 1.52 -7.96
C SER A 58 -23.78 3.05 -7.97
N GLU A 59 -22.61 3.67 -7.67
CA GLU A 59 -22.42 5.12 -7.52
C GLU A 59 -23.27 5.74 -6.39
N VAL A 60 -23.90 4.92 -5.58
CA VAL A 60 -24.74 5.35 -4.44
C VAL A 60 -23.85 5.85 -3.32
N GLU A 61 -24.22 6.97 -2.71
CA GLU A 61 -23.53 7.50 -1.54
C GLU A 61 -23.67 6.56 -0.34
N ILE A 62 -22.56 6.33 0.34
CA ILE A 62 -22.49 5.46 1.50
C ILE A 62 -21.59 6.06 2.57
N SER A 63 -22.02 6.02 3.83
CA SER A 63 -21.22 6.48 4.96
C SER A 63 -20.38 5.38 5.57
N SER A 64 -19.30 5.74 6.27
CA SER A 64 -18.51 4.80 7.06
C SER A 64 -19.36 4.03 8.07
N ASP A 65 -20.42 4.64 8.60
CA ASP A 65 -21.34 3.98 9.54
C ASP A 65 -22.11 2.83 8.91
N GLN A 66 -22.46 2.94 7.62
CA GLN A 66 -23.12 1.89 6.86
C GLN A 66 -22.15 0.81 6.37
N ILE A 67 -20.89 1.18 6.12
CA ILE A 67 -19.86 0.25 5.65
C ILE A 67 -19.41 -0.70 6.76
N PHE A 68 -19.11 -0.13 7.95
CA PHE A 68 -18.53 -0.86 9.08
C PHE A 68 -19.61 -1.30 10.09
N VAL A 69 -20.50 -2.20 9.64
CA VAL A 69 -21.60 -2.76 10.45
C VAL A 69 -21.72 -4.26 10.22
N GLY A 70 -22.02 -4.99 11.30
CA GLY A 70 -22.41 -6.41 11.24
C GLY A 70 -21.28 -7.43 11.23
N ASN A 71 -20.01 -7.01 11.27
CA ASN A 71 -18.87 -7.92 11.35
C ASN A 71 -17.98 -7.59 12.55
N GLU A 72 -17.32 -8.62 13.11
CA GLU A 72 -16.35 -8.45 14.20
C GLU A 72 -15.09 -7.72 13.72
N PHE A 73 -14.64 -8.06 12.49
CA PHE A 73 -13.47 -7.46 11.86
C PHE A 73 -13.74 -7.05 10.42
N TYR A 74 -13.03 -6.01 10.01
CA TYR A 74 -13.00 -5.48 8.65
C TYR A 74 -11.55 -5.36 8.19
N ILE A 75 -11.31 -5.64 6.93
CA ILE A 75 -10.05 -5.34 6.25
C ILE A 75 -10.35 -4.24 5.24
N LEU A 76 -9.73 -3.06 5.41
CA LEU A 76 -9.79 -1.98 4.45
C LEU A 76 -8.45 -1.92 3.71
N ASN A 77 -8.48 -2.15 2.41
CA ASN A 77 -7.29 -2.08 1.55
C ASN A 77 -7.40 -0.88 0.61
N ILE A 78 -6.41 0.00 0.66
CA ILE A 78 -6.29 1.17 -0.23
C ILE A 78 -5.48 0.75 -1.45
N TRP A 79 -6.07 0.90 -2.64
CA TRP A 79 -5.51 0.40 -3.88
C TRP A 79 -5.81 1.29 -5.08
N SER A 80 -5.09 1.08 -6.20
CA SER A 80 -5.35 1.72 -7.48
C SER A 80 -4.94 0.82 -8.64
N SER A 81 -5.55 0.99 -9.80
CA SER A 81 -5.22 0.21 -11.01
C SER A 81 -3.83 0.52 -11.56
N TRP A 82 -3.35 1.74 -11.35
CA TRP A 82 -2.03 2.20 -11.78
C TRP A 82 -0.89 1.78 -10.84
N CYS A 83 -1.22 1.19 -9.69
CA CYS A 83 -0.27 0.78 -8.65
C CYS A 83 0.27 -0.63 -8.94
N ALA A 84 1.52 -0.76 -9.36
CA ALA A 84 2.14 -2.06 -9.61
C ALA A 84 2.23 -2.96 -8.37
N PRO A 85 2.66 -2.48 -7.17
CA PRO A 85 2.66 -3.29 -5.95
C PRO A 85 1.26 -3.76 -5.51
N CYS A 86 0.19 -3.00 -5.84
CA CYS A 86 -1.20 -3.43 -5.58
C CYS A 86 -1.56 -4.66 -6.42
N ARG A 87 -1.05 -4.74 -7.64
CA ARG A 87 -1.21 -5.92 -8.51
C ARG A 87 -0.48 -7.14 -7.94
N ASP A 88 0.71 -6.93 -7.36
CA ASP A 88 1.53 -8.01 -6.80
C ASP A 88 0.89 -8.63 -5.55
N GLU A 89 0.21 -7.82 -4.71
CA GLU A 89 -0.49 -8.33 -3.52
C GLU A 89 -1.87 -8.92 -3.81
N HIS A 90 -2.45 -8.63 -4.97
CA HIS A 90 -3.84 -8.99 -5.31
C HIS A 90 -4.18 -10.48 -5.09
N PRO A 91 -3.31 -11.46 -5.44
CA PRO A 91 -3.56 -12.87 -5.14
C PRO A 91 -3.74 -13.16 -3.63
N LYS A 92 -3.07 -12.40 -2.77
CA LYS A 92 -3.18 -12.54 -1.31
C LYS A 92 -4.50 -11.97 -0.79
N LEU A 93 -4.99 -10.88 -1.38
CA LEU A 93 -6.32 -10.35 -1.11
C LEU A 93 -7.40 -11.35 -1.57
N MET A 94 -7.23 -12.00 -2.73
CA MET A 94 -8.09 -13.08 -3.20
C MET A 94 -8.10 -14.30 -2.25
N GLN A 95 -7.00 -14.55 -1.56
CA GLN A 95 -6.94 -15.59 -0.52
C GLN A 95 -7.68 -15.16 0.75
N LEU A 96 -7.48 -13.91 1.20
CA LEU A 96 -8.16 -13.35 2.38
C LEU A 96 -9.68 -13.29 2.20
N SER A 97 -10.16 -12.99 0.99
CA SER A 97 -11.60 -12.87 0.70
C SER A 97 -12.37 -14.18 0.87
N LYS A 98 -11.67 -15.32 0.93
CA LYS A 98 -12.29 -16.64 1.19
C LYS A 98 -12.70 -16.83 2.66
N ASN A 99 -12.23 -15.98 3.55
CA ASN A 99 -12.61 -16.01 4.96
C ASN A 99 -13.94 -15.24 5.14
N SER A 100 -15.03 -15.97 5.35
CA SER A 100 -16.38 -15.42 5.53
C SER A 100 -16.56 -14.62 6.83
N SER A 101 -15.64 -14.75 7.77
CA SER A 101 -15.71 -14.03 9.07
C SER A 101 -15.24 -12.58 8.97
N VAL A 102 -14.74 -12.16 7.80
CA VAL A 102 -14.18 -10.83 7.60
C VAL A 102 -14.79 -10.16 6.38
N LYS A 103 -15.12 -8.88 6.49
CA LYS A 103 -15.54 -8.05 5.36
C LYS A 103 -14.35 -7.35 4.77
N LEU A 104 -13.95 -7.72 3.55
CA LEU A 104 -12.85 -7.07 2.83
C LEU A 104 -13.39 -5.93 1.98
N ILE A 105 -12.93 -4.71 2.25
CA ILE A 105 -13.38 -3.46 1.61
C ILE A 105 -12.21 -2.88 0.81
N GLY A 106 -12.43 -2.55 -0.45
CA GLY A 106 -11.48 -1.84 -1.29
C GLY A 106 -11.74 -0.33 -1.28
N LEU A 107 -10.76 0.47 -0.93
CA LEU A 107 -10.78 1.93 -1.11
C LEU A 107 -9.98 2.27 -2.38
N ASN A 108 -10.68 2.58 -3.47
CA ASN A 108 -10.05 2.90 -4.75
C ASN A 108 -9.57 4.35 -4.76
N TYR A 109 -8.26 4.53 -4.70
CA TYR A 109 -7.58 5.79 -4.46
C TYR A 109 -7.17 6.47 -5.76
N LYS A 110 -7.68 7.68 -6.02
CA LYS A 110 -7.28 8.56 -7.14
C LYS A 110 -7.10 7.80 -8.46
N ASP A 111 -8.11 7.05 -8.86
CA ASP A 111 -8.04 6.16 -9.99
C ASP A 111 -9.04 6.54 -11.09
N ASN A 112 -8.76 6.10 -12.30
CA ASN A 112 -9.74 6.18 -13.38
C ASN A 112 -10.74 5.00 -13.25
N PRO A 113 -12.05 5.24 -13.16
CA PRO A 113 -13.04 4.18 -12.94
C PRO A 113 -13.00 3.06 -14.00
N LYS A 114 -12.72 3.41 -15.28
CA LYS A 114 -12.61 2.41 -16.36
C LYS A 114 -11.39 1.50 -16.17
N ASN A 115 -10.26 2.08 -15.73
CA ASN A 115 -9.04 1.32 -15.48
C ASN A 115 -9.19 0.46 -14.22
N ALA A 116 -9.78 1.01 -13.16
CA ALA A 116 -10.09 0.28 -11.93
C ALA A 116 -11.02 -0.91 -12.21
N LYS A 117 -12.09 -0.69 -13.00
CA LYS A 117 -12.97 -1.77 -13.42
C LYS A 117 -12.23 -2.84 -14.22
N LYS A 118 -11.42 -2.46 -15.20
CA LYS A 118 -10.61 -3.40 -15.99
C LYS A 118 -9.63 -4.20 -15.11
N PHE A 119 -9.05 -3.57 -14.09
CA PHE A 119 -8.17 -4.23 -13.12
C PHE A 119 -8.91 -5.37 -12.40
N ILE A 120 -10.10 -5.09 -11.87
CA ILE A 120 -10.96 -6.06 -11.17
C ILE A 120 -11.47 -7.15 -12.14
N ASP A 121 -11.88 -6.78 -13.35
CA ASP A 121 -12.37 -7.74 -14.35
C ASP A 121 -11.29 -8.77 -14.76
N ILE A 122 -10.01 -8.34 -14.82
CA ILE A 122 -8.89 -9.21 -15.21
C ILE A 122 -8.37 -10.07 -14.05
N LEU A 123 -8.25 -9.50 -12.85
CA LEU A 123 -7.60 -10.15 -11.71
C LEU A 123 -8.59 -10.84 -10.74
N GLY A 124 -9.88 -10.61 -10.92
CA GLY A 124 -10.95 -11.00 -10.00
C GLY A 124 -11.22 -9.92 -8.93
N ASN A 125 -12.36 -10.01 -8.27
CA ASN A 125 -12.76 -9.08 -7.22
C ASN A 125 -12.62 -9.74 -5.84
N PRO A 126 -11.61 -9.33 -5.02
CA PRO A 126 -11.48 -9.85 -3.66
C PRO A 126 -12.41 -9.14 -2.67
N TYR A 127 -12.97 -7.98 -3.04
CA TYR A 127 -13.69 -7.10 -2.14
C TYR A 127 -15.18 -7.44 -2.09
N SER A 128 -15.75 -7.46 -0.89
CA SER A 128 -17.20 -7.48 -0.69
C SER A 128 -17.86 -6.14 -1.02
N MET A 129 -17.08 -5.06 -1.01
CA MET A 129 -17.49 -3.72 -1.41
C MET A 129 -16.26 -2.94 -1.87
N ILE A 130 -16.43 -2.11 -2.88
CA ILE A 130 -15.41 -1.13 -3.30
C ILE A 130 -16.03 0.26 -3.16
N ILE A 131 -15.31 1.16 -2.50
CA ILE A 131 -15.67 2.57 -2.34
C ILE A 131 -14.62 3.46 -3.02
N ILE A 132 -15.02 4.66 -3.41
CA ILE A 132 -14.23 5.58 -4.22
C ILE A 132 -13.61 6.67 -3.34
N ASP A 133 -12.33 6.92 -3.51
CA ASP A 133 -11.61 8.06 -2.93
C ASP A 133 -10.98 8.90 -4.05
N GLU A 134 -11.85 9.60 -4.81
CA GLU A 134 -11.48 10.33 -6.03
C GLU A 134 -10.38 11.36 -5.78
N ASN A 135 -10.48 12.10 -4.67
CA ASN A 135 -9.55 13.16 -4.31
C ASN A 135 -8.45 12.71 -3.34
N GLY A 136 -8.51 11.48 -2.82
CA GLY A 136 -7.58 10.95 -1.83
C GLY A 136 -7.82 11.49 -0.41
N THR A 137 -8.95 12.14 -0.16
CA THR A 137 -9.24 12.76 1.13
C THR A 137 -9.44 11.72 2.22
N ILE A 138 -10.18 10.64 1.93
CA ILE A 138 -10.42 9.55 2.88
C ILE A 138 -9.10 8.90 3.28
N SER A 139 -8.25 8.60 2.30
CA SER A 139 -6.93 8.02 2.55
C SER A 139 -6.04 8.91 3.43
N ILE A 140 -6.05 10.23 3.21
CA ILE A 140 -5.32 11.20 4.03
C ILE A 140 -5.85 11.20 5.47
N GLU A 141 -7.16 11.22 5.66
CA GLU A 141 -7.79 11.20 6.99
C GLU A 141 -7.51 9.90 7.76
N LEU A 142 -7.42 8.78 7.05
CA LEU A 142 -6.95 7.50 7.59
C LEU A 142 -5.46 7.51 7.96
N GLY A 143 -4.72 8.52 7.51
CA GLY A 143 -3.28 8.64 7.70
C GLY A 143 -2.49 7.72 6.76
N ALA A 144 -3.00 7.48 5.56
CA ALA A 144 -2.28 6.72 4.53
C ALA A 144 -1.10 7.51 3.99
N TYR A 145 -0.01 6.82 3.70
CA TYR A 145 1.17 7.38 3.05
C TYR A 145 1.14 7.17 1.54
N GLY A 146 0.42 6.15 1.09
CA GLY A 146 0.33 5.79 -0.33
C GLY A 146 -0.44 4.49 -0.56
N VAL A 147 -0.22 3.88 -1.73
CA VAL A 147 -0.83 2.61 -2.11
C VAL A 147 0.26 1.56 -2.41
N PRO A 148 0.04 0.29 -2.03
CA PRO A 148 -1.09 -0.21 -1.26
C PRO A 148 -0.89 0.00 0.25
N GLU A 149 -1.98 0.12 0.99
CA GLU A 149 -2.00 0.03 2.44
C GLU A 149 -3.22 -0.77 2.91
N THR A 150 -3.04 -1.55 3.98
CA THR A 150 -4.12 -2.40 4.50
C THR A 150 -4.32 -2.14 5.99
N TYR A 151 -5.57 -1.92 6.38
CA TYR A 151 -5.99 -1.66 7.76
C TYR A 151 -6.86 -2.79 8.26
N ILE A 152 -6.60 -3.24 9.49
CA ILE A 152 -7.49 -4.13 10.22
C ILE A 152 -8.28 -3.27 11.20
N ILE A 153 -9.59 -3.33 11.09
CA ILE A 153 -10.54 -2.51 11.87
C ILE A 153 -11.48 -3.46 12.62
N ASN A 154 -11.71 -3.21 13.91
CA ASN A 154 -12.64 -4.00 14.70
C ASN A 154 -14.09 -3.45 14.61
N LYS A 155 -15.03 -4.15 15.25
CA LYS A 155 -16.45 -3.76 15.31
C LYS A 155 -16.69 -2.38 15.93
N ASP A 156 -15.79 -1.93 16.82
CA ASP A 156 -15.87 -0.60 17.46
C ASP A 156 -15.24 0.50 16.58
N LYS A 157 -14.95 0.19 15.31
CA LYS A 157 -14.31 1.08 14.33
C LYS A 157 -12.92 1.55 14.77
N LYS A 158 -12.21 0.77 15.57
CA LYS A 158 -10.83 1.05 15.93
C LYS A 158 -9.88 0.36 14.95
N ILE A 159 -8.89 1.10 14.49
CA ILE A 159 -7.79 0.56 13.68
C ILE A 159 -6.87 -0.22 14.62
N ILE A 160 -6.88 -1.54 14.50
CA ILE A 160 -6.05 -2.43 15.33
C ILE A 160 -4.65 -2.57 14.73
N LYS A 161 -4.58 -2.63 13.41
CA LYS A 161 -3.32 -2.84 12.70
C LYS A 161 -3.32 -2.14 11.36
N LYS A 162 -2.16 -1.65 10.96
CA LYS A 162 -1.89 -1.05 9.64
C LYS A 162 -0.70 -1.75 9.01
N PHE A 163 -0.82 -2.14 7.76
CA PHE A 163 0.26 -2.64 6.91
C PHE A 163 0.52 -1.60 5.81
N ILE A 164 1.78 -1.17 5.69
CA ILE A 164 2.22 -0.21 4.69
C ILE A 164 2.97 -0.98 3.60
N GLY A 165 2.62 -0.73 2.34
CA GLY A 165 3.13 -1.48 1.20
C GLY A 165 2.42 -2.83 0.99
N PRO A 166 2.88 -3.62 0.01
CA PRO A 166 2.22 -4.86 -0.38
C PRO A 166 2.26 -5.92 0.73
N LEU A 167 1.15 -6.62 0.91
CA LEU A 167 1.03 -7.71 1.88
C LEU A 167 2.02 -8.83 1.57
N SER A 168 2.84 -9.17 2.55
CA SER A 168 3.75 -10.32 2.53
C SER A 168 3.07 -11.58 3.10
N ASP A 169 3.70 -12.75 2.98
CA ASP A 169 3.20 -13.97 3.64
C ASP A 169 3.24 -13.85 5.16
N LYS A 170 4.18 -13.07 5.69
CA LYS A 170 4.23 -12.72 7.11
C LYS A 170 3.01 -11.88 7.51
N SER A 171 2.65 -10.89 6.68
CA SER A 171 1.46 -10.05 6.90
C SER A 171 0.18 -10.90 6.91
N ILE A 172 0.05 -11.83 5.98
CA ILE A 172 -1.11 -12.76 5.93
C ILE A 172 -1.20 -13.63 7.19
N LYS A 173 -0.08 -14.17 7.66
CA LYS A 173 -0.05 -14.93 8.92
C LYS A 173 -0.49 -14.09 10.11
N GLU A 174 0.00 -12.84 10.20
CA GLU A 174 -0.36 -11.90 11.27
C GLU A 174 -1.85 -11.53 11.20
N ILE A 175 -2.39 -11.22 10.02
CA ILE A 175 -3.82 -10.97 9.82
C ILE A 175 -4.65 -12.16 10.30
N ASN A 176 -4.31 -13.38 9.88
CA ASN A 176 -5.04 -14.58 10.28
C ASN A 176 -4.98 -14.87 11.80
N LEU A 177 -3.96 -14.38 12.50
CA LEU A 177 -3.87 -14.46 13.97
C LEU A 177 -4.80 -13.46 14.65
N ILE A 178 -4.96 -12.27 14.08
CA ILE A 178 -5.84 -11.21 14.61
C ILE A 178 -7.33 -11.59 14.42
N LEU A 179 -7.64 -12.28 13.31
CA LEU A 179 -9.01 -12.64 12.93
C LEU A 179 -9.54 -13.93 13.63
N LYS A 180 -8.75 -14.57 14.48
CA LYS A 180 -9.16 -15.75 15.25
C LYS A 180 -9.84 -15.37 16.56
#